data_e4684e628a7249f6491976896e359afe
#
_entry.id   e4684e628a7249f6491976896e359afe
#
_cell.length_a   1.000
_cell.length_b   1.000
_cell.length_c   1.000
_cell.angle_alpha   90.00
_cell.angle_beta   90.00
_cell.angle_gamma   90.00
#
_symmetry.space_group_name_H-M   'P 1'
#
loop_
_entity.id
_entity.type
_entity.pdbx_description
1 polymer ?
#
loop_
_entity_poly.entity_id
_entity_poly.type
_entity_poly.pdbx_seq_one_letter_code
_entity_poly.pdbx_strand_id
1 'polypeptide(L)'
;MKSLMVKLWRTMTRPAVHISLGVLTMGGFIAGVIFWGGFNTALEATNTEEFCISCHTMRDNVYVELQDTVHWKNDSGVRATCPDCHVPHNWTDKIARKMQASKEVFAQVFGNYDEEGVFEERRIELAKHEWDRFSANKSLECKNCHNYQSMDFEQMSPAARVQMKQAAEKDQSCVDCHKGIAHNLPAGMDSIGGIVGDLESLASNTNYGVGQTLVSVRHLPIYLDAEGTKEAGLLNPASSVTVLNEKGEFAEIEIDGWRKAKGFGRVIQEDFGKNIAVASLIKEASTDSNVVTAGEQKVDELTGLPWEKVAAKVWVKKESMLNDITPVWEKSKEAYQTNCSVCHTQPDEAHFDANTWPGMFDGMLAFVNLDTDSEALILKYLQKHSSDYAEGHH
;
A
#
# COMPACT_ATOMS: atom_id res chain seq x y z
N MET A 1 -9.16 -0.71 54.66
CA MET A 1 -9.47 -1.73 53.63
C MET A 1 -9.32 -3.17 54.19
N LYS A 2 -8.17 -3.58 54.73
CA LYS A 2 -7.97 -4.96 55.26
C LYS A 2 -9.04 -5.40 56.26
N SER A 3 -9.49 -4.54 57.17
CA SER A 3 -10.53 -4.87 58.18
C SER A 3 -11.90 -5.10 57.55
N LEU A 4 -12.27 -4.39 56.48
CA LEU A 4 -13.52 -4.57 55.74
C LEU A 4 -13.53 -5.90 55.00
N MET A 5 -12.43 -6.22 54.31
CA MET A 5 -12.28 -7.51 53.60
C MET A 5 -12.33 -8.71 54.54
N VAL A 6 -11.70 -8.62 55.71
CA VAL A 6 -11.73 -9.69 56.72
C VAL A 6 -13.14 -9.87 57.32
N LYS A 7 -13.87 -8.77 57.55
CA LYS A 7 -15.28 -8.84 57.98
C LYS A 7 -16.17 -9.46 56.91
N LEU A 8 -16.02 -9.06 55.66
CA LEU A 8 -16.77 -9.61 54.52
C LEU A 8 -16.50 -11.10 54.36
N TRP A 9 -15.22 -11.53 54.43
CA TRP A 9 -14.82 -12.93 54.36
C TRP A 9 -15.43 -13.76 55.45
N ARG A 10 -15.37 -13.28 56.72
CA ARG A 10 -15.99 -13.98 57.84
C ARG A 10 -17.51 -14.09 57.73
N THR A 11 -18.17 -13.08 57.15
CA THR A 11 -19.62 -13.12 56.91
C THR A 11 -19.98 -14.13 55.85
N MET A 12 -19.20 -14.20 54.77
CA MET A 12 -19.43 -15.14 53.67
C MET A 12 -19.13 -16.59 54.03
N THR A 13 -18.19 -16.84 54.96
CA THR A 13 -17.77 -18.20 55.33
C THR A 13 -18.49 -18.75 56.55
N ARG A 14 -19.39 -17.99 57.21
CA ARG A 14 -20.20 -18.49 58.32
C ARG A 14 -21.31 -19.42 57.83
N PRO A 15 -21.57 -20.54 58.51
CA PRO A 15 -22.71 -21.39 58.20
C PRO A 15 -24.01 -20.59 58.28
N ALA A 16 -24.90 -20.77 57.31
CA ALA A 16 -26.22 -20.14 57.35
C ALA A 16 -27.10 -20.87 58.31
N VAL A 17 -27.45 -20.21 59.41
CA VAL A 17 -28.26 -20.84 60.52
C VAL A 17 -29.76 -20.55 60.32
N HIS A 18 -30.12 -19.50 59.56
CA HIS A 18 -31.49 -19.05 59.41
C HIS A 18 -32.09 -19.33 58.03
N ILE A 19 -31.30 -19.79 57.03
CA ILE A 19 -31.74 -20.07 55.68
C ILE A 19 -31.48 -21.56 55.41
N SER A 20 -32.45 -22.28 54.91
CA SER A 20 -32.27 -23.71 54.59
C SER A 20 -31.32 -23.86 53.36
N LEU A 21 -30.57 -24.95 53.32
CA LEU A 21 -29.70 -25.32 52.25
C LEU A 21 -30.44 -25.29 50.85
N GLY A 22 -31.70 -25.77 50.86
CA GLY A 22 -32.52 -25.77 49.65
C GLY A 22 -32.78 -24.38 49.12
N VAL A 23 -33.08 -23.39 49.98
CA VAL A 23 -33.30 -21.98 49.57
C VAL A 23 -32.00 -21.36 49.06
N LEU A 24 -30.86 -21.63 49.68
CA LEU A 24 -29.55 -21.12 49.21
C LEU A 24 -29.16 -21.72 47.85
N THR A 25 -29.36 -23.04 47.71
CA THR A 25 -29.03 -23.72 46.44
C THR A 25 -29.93 -23.23 45.29
N MET A 26 -31.25 -23.18 45.53
CA MET A 26 -32.20 -22.70 44.51
C MET A 26 -32.00 -21.21 44.21
N GLY A 27 -31.78 -20.40 45.24
CA GLY A 27 -31.50 -18.96 45.04
C GLY A 27 -30.21 -18.71 44.30
N GLY A 28 -29.16 -19.47 44.65
CA GLY A 28 -27.87 -19.42 43.91
C GLY A 28 -27.99 -19.87 42.46
N PHE A 29 -28.75 -20.96 42.23
CA PHE A 29 -29.03 -21.42 40.86
C PHE A 29 -29.77 -20.37 40.02
N ILE A 30 -30.86 -19.82 40.58
CA ILE A 30 -31.64 -18.76 39.88
C ILE A 30 -30.77 -17.51 39.63
N ALA A 31 -29.99 -17.07 40.61
CA ALA A 31 -29.08 -15.97 40.48
C ALA A 31 -28.00 -16.22 39.38
N GLY A 32 -27.49 -17.45 39.34
CA GLY A 32 -26.54 -17.88 38.28
C GLY A 32 -27.17 -17.86 36.88
N VAL A 33 -28.40 -18.34 36.76
CA VAL A 33 -29.14 -18.30 35.47
C VAL A 33 -29.38 -16.85 35.02
N ILE A 34 -29.83 -16.01 35.94
CA ILE A 34 -30.07 -14.58 35.66
C ILE A 34 -28.73 -13.88 35.27
N PHE A 35 -27.68 -14.12 36.04
CA PHE A 35 -26.35 -13.58 35.74
C PHE A 35 -25.86 -14.01 34.36
N TRP A 36 -25.90 -15.32 34.08
CA TRP A 36 -25.45 -15.87 32.80
C TRP A 36 -26.27 -15.36 31.62
N GLY A 37 -27.59 -15.36 31.76
CA GLY A 37 -28.49 -14.79 30.73
C GLY A 37 -28.24 -13.31 30.51
N GLY A 38 -28.17 -12.51 31.56
CA GLY A 38 -27.86 -11.09 31.48
C GLY A 38 -26.50 -10.80 30.90
N PHE A 39 -25.48 -11.55 31.28
CA PHE A 39 -24.14 -11.43 30.74
C PHE A 39 -24.09 -11.72 29.24
N ASN A 40 -24.70 -12.83 28.79
CA ASN A 40 -24.75 -13.12 27.34
C ASN A 40 -25.59 -12.08 26.57
N THR A 41 -26.70 -11.63 27.13
CA THR A 41 -27.50 -10.57 26.51
C THR A 41 -26.69 -9.27 26.35
N ALA A 42 -25.92 -8.88 27.37
CA ALA A 42 -25.04 -7.71 27.29
C ALA A 42 -23.92 -7.88 26.26
N LEU A 43 -23.32 -9.08 26.15
CA LEU A 43 -22.34 -9.38 25.11
C LEU A 43 -22.92 -9.23 23.72
N GLU A 44 -24.11 -9.78 23.45
CA GLU A 44 -24.73 -9.71 22.13
C GLU A 44 -25.24 -8.29 21.82
N ALA A 45 -25.78 -7.55 22.77
CA ALA A 45 -26.18 -6.16 22.58
C ALA A 45 -25.02 -5.25 22.17
N THR A 46 -23.79 -5.60 22.56
CA THR A 46 -22.58 -4.88 22.11
C THR A 46 -21.93 -5.47 20.86
N ASN A 47 -22.58 -6.41 20.16
CA ASN A 47 -22.15 -6.99 18.88
C ASN A 47 -23.04 -6.51 17.72
N THR A 48 -23.73 -5.41 17.86
CA THR A 48 -24.55 -4.86 16.78
C THR A 48 -23.81 -3.74 16.06
N GLU A 49 -24.12 -3.54 14.79
CA GLU A 49 -23.56 -2.43 14.01
C GLU A 49 -23.94 -1.09 14.64
N GLU A 50 -25.18 -0.96 15.13
CA GLU A 50 -25.70 0.24 15.80
C GLU A 50 -24.86 0.59 17.04
N PHE A 51 -24.41 -0.42 17.79
CA PHE A 51 -23.50 -0.19 18.92
C PHE A 51 -22.15 0.35 18.44
N CYS A 52 -21.57 -0.24 17.40
CA CYS A 52 -20.26 0.18 16.88
C CYS A 52 -20.31 1.62 16.34
N ILE A 53 -21.34 1.99 15.59
CA ILE A 53 -21.49 3.34 15.00
C ILE A 53 -22.12 4.35 15.97
N SER A 54 -22.38 3.98 17.21
CA SER A 54 -22.82 4.93 18.25
C SER A 54 -21.71 5.93 18.61
N CYS A 55 -20.43 5.54 18.40
CA CYS A 55 -19.29 6.45 18.48
C CYS A 55 -19.12 7.19 17.16
N HIS A 56 -19.08 8.54 17.20
CA HIS A 56 -18.97 9.33 15.99
C HIS A 56 -17.67 9.09 15.24
N THR A 57 -16.54 8.82 15.93
CA THR A 57 -15.28 8.45 15.29
C THR A 57 -15.43 7.24 14.37
N MET A 58 -16.20 6.22 14.76
CA MET A 58 -16.48 5.07 13.90
C MET A 58 -17.46 5.41 12.79
N ARG A 59 -18.54 6.13 13.12
CA ARG A 59 -19.61 6.47 12.20
C ARG A 59 -19.13 7.39 11.08
N ASP A 60 -18.33 8.41 11.41
CA ASP A 60 -17.99 9.50 10.50
C ASP A 60 -16.72 9.18 9.66
N ASN A 61 -15.96 8.12 10.01
CA ASN A 61 -14.80 7.64 9.29
C ASN A 61 -15.04 6.24 8.70
N VAL A 62 -14.65 5.19 9.39
CA VAL A 62 -14.61 3.81 8.86
C VAL A 62 -15.96 3.27 8.39
N TYR A 63 -17.08 3.74 8.96
CA TYR A 63 -18.41 3.30 8.50
C TYR A 63 -18.78 3.89 7.14
N VAL A 64 -18.43 5.15 6.88
CA VAL A 64 -18.63 5.77 5.56
C VAL A 64 -17.81 5.05 4.51
N GLU A 65 -16.54 4.75 4.81
CA GLU A 65 -15.67 4.01 3.91
C GLU A 65 -16.19 2.60 3.58
N LEU A 66 -16.70 1.89 4.58
CA LEU A 66 -17.31 0.56 4.37
C LEU A 66 -18.45 0.61 3.33
N GLN A 67 -19.23 1.70 3.32
CA GLN A 67 -20.37 1.84 2.41
C GLN A 67 -19.99 1.92 0.93
N ASP A 68 -18.75 2.26 0.62
CA ASP A 68 -18.22 2.34 -0.75
C ASP A 68 -17.59 1.02 -1.22
N THR A 69 -17.62 -0.04 -0.39
CA THR A 69 -16.97 -1.33 -0.69
C THR A 69 -17.94 -2.40 -1.19
N VAL A 70 -17.38 -3.44 -1.81
CA VAL A 70 -18.12 -4.65 -2.21
C VAL A 70 -18.69 -5.44 -1.02
N HIS A 71 -18.16 -5.23 0.19
CA HIS A 71 -18.70 -5.83 1.41
C HIS A 71 -19.98 -5.15 1.89
N TRP A 72 -20.21 -3.92 1.48
CA TRP A 72 -21.48 -3.21 1.72
C TRP A 72 -22.51 -3.48 0.64
N LYS A 73 -22.11 -3.40 -0.64
CA LYS A 73 -23.02 -3.53 -1.78
C LYS A 73 -22.38 -4.38 -2.87
N ASN A 74 -23.01 -5.49 -3.22
CA ASN A 74 -22.54 -6.45 -4.22
C ASN A 74 -23.70 -7.15 -4.92
N ASP A 75 -23.42 -7.89 -6.00
CA ASP A 75 -24.41 -8.56 -6.80
C ASP A 75 -25.11 -9.72 -6.07
N SER A 76 -24.49 -10.29 -5.04
CA SER A 76 -25.07 -11.39 -4.25
C SER A 76 -26.11 -10.90 -3.24
N GLY A 77 -26.11 -9.61 -2.91
CA GLY A 77 -26.96 -9.02 -1.86
C GLY A 77 -26.56 -9.39 -0.43
N VAL A 78 -25.41 -10.04 -0.24
CA VAL A 78 -24.87 -10.38 1.08
C VAL A 78 -24.02 -9.22 1.59
N ARG A 79 -24.50 -8.55 2.62
CA ARG A 79 -23.81 -7.43 3.27
C ARG A 79 -23.07 -7.90 4.51
N ALA A 80 -21.81 -7.48 4.65
CA ALA A 80 -21.05 -7.63 5.89
C ALA A 80 -21.24 -6.41 6.79
N THR A 81 -21.34 -6.64 8.10
CA THR A 81 -21.42 -5.60 9.14
C THR A 81 -20.13 -5.55 9.96
N CYS A 82 -19.95 -4.51 10.78
CA CYS A 82 -18.76 -4.36 11.62
C CYS A 82 -18.45 -5.64 12.43
N PRO A 83 -19.42 -6.24 13.15
CA PRO A 83 -19.15 -7.45 13.95
C PRO A 83 -18.79 -8.68 13.11
N ASP A 84 -19.23 -8.80 11.85
CA ASP A 84 -18.91 -9.96 11.02
C ASP A 84 -17.40 -10.08 10.76
N CYS A 85 -16.69 -8.95 10.69
CA CYS A 85 -15.25 -8.91 10.52
C CYS A 85 -14.48 -8.75 11.83
N HIS A 86 -15.03 -7.99 12.82
CA HIS A 86 -14.28 -7.61 14.02
C HIS A 86 -14.60 -8.41 15.26
N VAL A 87 -15.64 -9.27 15.24
CA VAL A 87 -16.06 -10.07 16.40
C VAL A 87 -16.12 -11.55 16.02
N PRO A 88 -15.20 -12.39 16.52
CA PRO A 88 -15.22 -13.83 16.27
C PRO A 88 -16.54 -14.48 16.67
N HIS A 89 -17.00 -15.45 15.91
CA HIS A 89 -18.26 -16.15 16.19
C HIS A 89 -18.14 -17.10 17.37
N ASN A 90 -16.96 -17.75 17.55
CA ASN A 90 -16.78 -18.67 18.65
C ASN A 90 -16.69 -17.94 20.01
N TRP A 91 -17.19 -18.55 21.04
CA TRP A 91 -17.38 -17.90 22.33
C TRP A 91 -16.06 -17.49 23.00
N THR A 92 -15.03 -18.31 22.94
CA THR A 92 -13.72 -18.04 23.57
C THR A 92 -13.04 -16.84 22.97
N ASP A 93 -12.97 -16.79 21.61
CA ASP A 93 -12.32 -15.69 20.88
C ASP A 93 -13.17 -14.42 20.97
N LYS A 94 -14.52 -14.56 21.01
CA LYS A 94 -15.43 -13.45 21.25
C LYS A 94 -15.12 -12.76 22.60
N ILE A 95 -14.97 -13.54 23.69
CA ILE A 95 -14.61 -12.98 24.97
C ILE A 95 -13.23 -12.35 24.98
N ALA A 96 -12.24 -13.00 24.37
CA ALA A 96 -10.88 -12.46 24.25
C ALA A 96 -10.91 -11.12 23.50
N ARG A 97 -11.65 -11.03 22.37
CA ARG A 97 -11.81 -9.79 21.61
C ARG A 97 -12.49 -8.68 22.40
N LYS A 98 -13.55 -9.02 23.18
CA LYS A 98 -14.22 -8.04 24.05
C LYS A 98 -13.31 -7.50 25.14
N MET A 99 -12.46 -8.34 25.71
CA MET A 99 -11.45 -7.89 26.69
C MET A 99 -10.43 -6.94 26.05
N GLN A 100 -9.99 -7.21 24.81
CA GLN A 100 -9.10 -6.32 24.05
C GLN A 100 -9.81 -5.00 23.75
N ALA A 101 -11.03 -5.05 23.22
CA ALA A 101 -11.84 -3.88 22.86
C ALA A 101 -12.17 -2.98 24.07
N SER A 102 -12.14 -3.49 25.30
CA SER A 102 -12.38 -2.67 26.50
C SER A 102 -11.38 -1.50 26.61
N LYS A 103 -10.14 -1.66 26.13
CA LYS A 103 -9.13 -0.59 26.09
C LYS A 103 -9.50 0.47 25.05
N GLU A 104 -10.04 0.06 23.92
CA GLU A 104 -10.48 0.94 22.83
C GLU A 104 -11.67 1.79 23.31
N VAL A 105 -12.65 1.17 23.96
CA VAL A 105 -13.80 1.88 24.56
C VAL A 105 -13.34 2.86 25.63
N PHE A 106 -12.39 2.44 26.49
CA PHE A 106 -11.84 3.33 27.50
C PHE A 106 -11.12 4.54 26.89
N ALA A 107 -10.32 4.31 25.83
CA ALA A 107 -9.63 5.37 25.13
C ALA A 107 -10.60 6.33 24.41
N GLN A 108 -11.71 5.80 23.88
CA GLN A 108 -12.77 6.63 23.26
C GLN A 108 -13.50 7.52 24.27
N VAL A 109 -13.78 7.00 25.48
CA VAL A 109 -14.55 7.73 26.49
C VAL A 109 -13.69 8.72 27.29
N PHE A 110 -12.44 8.39 27.55
CA PHE A 110 -11.53 9.16 28.44
C PHE A 110 -10.30 9.71 27.71
N GLY A 111 -10.08 9.36 26.44
CA GLY A 111 -9.01 9.86 25.60
C GLY A 111 -9.47 11.05 24.75
N ASN A 112 -8.66 11.40 23.76
CA ASN A 112 -8.87 12.54 22.87
C ASN A 112 -9.21 12.11 21.42
N TYR A 113 -9.78 10.94 21.21
CA TYR A 113 -10.13 10.45 19.88
C TYR A 113 -11.23 11.27 19.19
N ASP A 114 -11.94 12.08 19.97
CA ASP A 114 -13.00 12.96 19.48
C ASP A 114 -12.47 14.28 18.90
N GLU A 115 -11.16 14.55 19.01
CA GLU A 115 -10.53 15.72 18.40
C GLU A 115 -10.33 15.49 16.90
N GLU A 116 -10.56 16.52 16.11
CA GLU A 116 -10.42 16.48 14.66
C GLU A 116 -8.98 16.13 14.26
N GLY A 117 -8.83 15.16 13.36
CA GLY A 117 -7.51 14.71 12.87
C GLY A 117 -6.83 13.61 13.69
N VAL A 118 -7.14 13.44 14.98
CA VAL A 118 -6.49 12.46 15.86
C VAL A 118 -6.69 11.03 15.37
N PHE A 119 -7.86 10.71 14.81
CA PHE A 119 -8.10 9.39 14.23
C PHE A 119 -7.15 9.11 13.06
N GLU A 120 -6.96 10.06 12.14
CA GLU A 120 -6.08 9.89 10.99
C GLU A 120 -4.61 9.79 11.39
N GLU A 121 -4.15 10.56 12.35
CA GLU A 121 -2.78 10.46 12.88
C GLU A 121 -2.48 9.07 13.45
N ARG A 122 -3.48 8.41 14.05
CA ARG A 122 -3.34 7.09 14.66
C ARG A 122 -3.76 5.93 13.77
N ARG A 123 -4.33 6.22 12.60
CA ARG A 123 -4.92 5.22 11.69
C ARG A 123 -3.95 4.08 11.36
N ILE A 124 -2.69 4.38 11.08
CA ILE A 124 -1.68 3.37 10.75
C ILE A 124 -1.40 2.41 11.93
N GLU A 125 -1.34 2.95 13.16
CA GLU A 125 -1.16 2.15 14.37
C GLU A 125 -2.35 1.22 14.59
N LEU A 126 -3.57 1.76 14.47
CA LEU A 126 -4.82 1.00 14.63
C LEU A 126 -4.96 -0.08 13.56
N ALA A 127 -4.67 0.25 12.30
CA ALA A 127 -4.71 -0.68 11.19
C ALA A 127 -3.70 -1.83 11.37
N LYS A 128 -2.44 -1.52 11.73
CA LYS A 128 -1.42 -2.54 12.00
C LYS A 128 -1.84 -3.50 13.12
N HIS A 129 -2.40 -2.96 14.20
CA HIS A 129 -2.89 -3.77 15.31
C HIS A 129 -3.99 -4.75 14.88
N GLU A 130 -4.93 -4.31 14.02
CA GLU A 130 -5.98 -5.20 13.51
C GLU A 130 -5.43 -6.21 12.49
N TRP A 131 -4.50 -5.84 11.62
CA TRP A 131 -3.85 -6.78 10.70
C TRP A 131 -3.07 -7.86 11.43
N ASP A 132 -2.31 -7.49 12.46
CA ASP A 132 -1.58 -8.45 13.32
C ASP A 132 -2.55 -9.43 14.00
N ARG A 133 -3.70 -8.94 14.47
CA ARG A 133 -4.75 -9.78 15.05
C ARG A 133 -5.33 -10.77 14.04
N PHE A 134 -5.67 -10.28 12.83
CA PHE A 134 -6.19 -11.13 11.75
C PHE A 134 -5.14 -12.14 11.27
N SER A 135 -3.87 -11.75 11.19
CA SER A 135 -2.78 -12.66 10.84
C SER A 135 -2.60 -13.73 11.89
N ALA A 136 -2.60 -13.36 13.17
CA ALA A 136 -2.43 -14.29 14.28
C ALA A 136 -3.55 -15.34 14.37
N ASN A 137 -4.81 -14.97 14.03
CA ASN A 137 -5.95 -15.90 14.03
C ASN A 137 -6.24 -16.50 12.65
N LYS A 138 -5.35 -16.26 11.64
CA LYS A 138 -5.47 -16.73 10.25
C LYS A 138 -6.74 -16.23 9.57
N SER A 139 -7.15 -15.01 9.86
CA SER A 139 -8.36 -14.37 9.32
C SER A 139 -9.61 -15.22 9.54
N LEU A 140 -9.79 -15.69 10.78
CA LEU A 140 -10.91 -16.56 11.18
C LEU A 140 -12.27 -15.98 10.77
N GLU A 141 -12.45 -14.68 10.96
CA GLU A 141 -13.69 -13.97 10.65
C GLU A 141 -13.99 -13.96 9.14
N CYS A 142 -12.97 -13.73 8.31
CA CYS A 142 -13.11 -13.78 6.85
C CYS A 142 -13.55 -15.16 6.38
N LYS A 143 -13.01 -16.22 7.01
CA LYS A 143 -13.29 -17.61 6.67
C LYS A 143 -14.71 -18.07 7.03
N ASN A 144 -15.49 -17.28 7.77
CA ASN A 144 -16.92 -17.54 7.97
C ASN A 144 -17.72 -17.43 6.65
N CYS A 145 -17.28 -16.58 5.72
CA CYS A 145 -17.91 -16.39 4.42
C CYS A 145 -17.00 -16.87 3.25
N HIS A 146 -15.69 -16.68 3.38
CA HIS A 146 -14.69 -16.99 2.37
C HIS A 146 -13.88 -18.24 2.71
N ASN A 147 -14.40 -19.41 2.42
CA ASN A 147 -13.69 -20.65 2.70
C ASN A 147 -12.85 -21.09 1.49
N TYR A 148 -11.56 -21.34 1.66
CA TYR A 148 -10.66 -21.83 0.61
C TYR A 148 -11.20 -23.09 -0.12
N GLN A 149 -11.89 -23.96 0.60
CA GLN A 149 -12.43 -25.21 0.05
C GLN A 149 -13.62 -24.99 -0.89
N SER A 150 -14.32 -23.86 -0.79
CA SER A 150 -15.47 -23.50 -1.62
C SER A 150 -15.15 -22.47 -2.68
N MET A 151 -13.89 -22.00 -2.77
CA MET A 151 -13.46 -21.06 -3.81
C MET A 151 -13.16 -21.80 -5.13
N ASP A 152 -13.71 -21.29 -6.22
CA ASP A 152 -13.37 -21.75 -7.58
C ASP A 152 -12.14 -20.99 -8.08
N PHE A 153 -10.95 -21.55 -7.83
CA PHE A 153 -9.69 -20.95 -8.26
C PHE A 153 -9.55 -20.89 -9.79
N GLU A 154 -10.30 -21.70 -10.54
CA GLU A 154 -10.20 -21.70 -12.01
C GLU A 154 -10.87 -20.46 -12.64
N GLN A 155 -11.76 -19.80 -11.93
CA GLN A 155 -12.37 -18.52 -12.34
C GLN A 155 -11.44 -17.30 -12.09
N MET A 156 -10.36 -17.49 -11.36
CA MET A 156 -9.42 -16.41 -11.03
C MET A 156 -8.43 -16.18 -12.18
N SER A 157 -7.83 -14.98 -12.21
CA SER A 157 -6.72 -14.71 -13.12
C SER A 157 -5.56 -15.71 -12.89
N PRO A 158 -4.73 -16.01 -13.89
CA PRO A 158 -3.65 -16.99 -13.75
C PRO A 158 -2.71 -16.71 -12.57
N ALA A 159 -2.36 -15.45 -12.33
CA ALA A 159 -1.50 -15.02 -11.22
C ALA A 159 -2.20 -15.24 -9.87
N ALA A 160 -3.44 -14.76 -9.72
CA ALA A 160 -4.23 -14.93 -8.50
C ALA A 160 -4.46 -16.41 -8.16
N ARG A 161 -4.73 -17.24 -9.19
CA ARG A 161 -4.93 -18.70 -9.03
C ARG A 161 -3.72 -19.38 -8.37
N VAL A 162 -2.51 -19.05 -8.82
CA VAL A 162 -1.29 -19.64 -8.27
C VAL A 162 -1.13 -19.22 -6.79
N GLN A 163 -1.27 -17.96 -6.49
CA GLN A 163 -1.13 -17.42 -5.13
C GLN A 163 -2.21 -17.98 -4.19
N MET A 164 -3.46 -18.02 -4.64
CA MET A 164 -4.58 -18.52 -3.84
C MET A 164 -4.47 -20.03 -3.54
N LYS A 165 -3.98 -20.84 -4.50
CA LYS A 165 -3.69 -22.25 -4.23
C LYS A 165 -2.60 -22.43 -3.17
N GLN A 166 -1.52 -21.68 -3.25
CA GLN A 166 -0.44 -21.71 -2.25
C GLN A 166 -0.92 -21.23 -0.87
N ALA A 167 -1.73 -20.15 -0.84
CA ALA A 167 -2.31 -19.64 0.40
C ALA A 167 -3.25 -20.66 1.05
N ALA A 168 -4.07 -21.37 0.25
CA ALA A 168 -4.95 -22.42 0.74
C ALA A 168 -4.18 -23.63 1.31
N GLU A 169 -3.09 -24.06 0.67
CA GLU A 169 -2.23 -25.14 1.16
C GLU A 169 -1.58 -24.84 2.51
N LYS A 170 -1.20 -23.56 2.73
CA LYS A 170 -0.55 -23.09 3.96
C LYS A 170 -1.55 -22.60 5.02
N ASP A 171 -2.84 -22.60 4.72
CA ASP A 171 -3.89 -21.97 5.54
C ASP A 171 -3.49 -20.51 5.92
N GLN A 172 -3.02 -19.74 4.92
CA GLN A 172 -2.53 -18.39 5.09
C GLN A 172 -3.66 -17.44 5.50
N SER A 173 -3.32 -16.38 6.24
CA SER A 173 -4.26 -15.33 6.58
C SER A 173 -4.64 -14.51 5.34
N CYS A 174 -5.94 -14.23 5.18
CA CYS A 174 -6.43 -13.43 4.05
C CYS A 174 -5.88 -12.00 4.09
N VAL A 175 -5.75 -11.43 5.30
CA VAL A 175 -5.27 -10.05 5.49
C VAL A 175 -3.79 -9.88 5.19
N ASP A 176 -3.02 -10.97 5.09
CA ASP A 176 -1.61 -10.86 4.70
C ASP A 176 -1.47 -10.28 3.28
N CYS A 177 -2.45 -10.55 2.41
CA CYS A 177 -2.50 -10.03 1.05
C CYS A 177 -3.64 -9.04 0.80
N HIS A 178 -4.81 -9.25 1.44
CA HIS A 178 -6.03 -8.47 1.22
C HIS A 178 -6.20 -7.39 2.30
N LYS A 179 -5.49 -6.26 2.17
CA LYS A 179 -5.66 -5.07 3.00
C LYS A 179 -6.53 -4.04 2.28
N GLY A 180 -7.13 -3.12 3.02
CA GLY A 180 -7.97 -2.05 2.45
C GLY A 180 -9.30 -2.52 1.84
N ILE A 181 -9.78 -3.72 2.17
CA ILE A 181 -10.99 -4.32 1.56
C ILE A 181 -12.31 -3.78 2.11
N ALA A 182 -12.28 -3.15 3.27
CA ALA A 182 -13.46 -2.63 3.95
C ALA A 182 -13.29 -1.17 4.42
N HIS A 183 -12.06 -0.72 4.53
CA HIS A 183 -11.70 0.64 4.93
C HIS A 183 -10.54 1.11 4.08
N ASN A 184 -10.45 2.44 3.90
CA ASN A 184 -9.31 3.04 3.24
C ASN A 184 -8.02 2.68 3.98
N LEU A 185 -6.96 2.45 3.23
CA LEU A 185 -5.64 2.25 3.82
C LEU A 185 -5.20 3.55 4.55
N PRO A 186 -4.38 3.48 5.60
CA PRO A 186 -3.83 4.67 6.23
C PRO A 186 -3.10 5.57 5.24
N ALA A 187 -3.17 6.88 5.43
CA ALA A 187 -2.42 7.84 4.63
C ALA A 187 -0.94 7.46 4.53
N GLY A 188 -0.40 7.45 3.30
CA GLY A 188 0.95 6.93 3.02
C GLY A 188 0.98 5.44 2.65
N MET A 189 -0.12 4.70 2.85
CA MET A 189 -0.34 3.35 2.32
C MET A 189 -1.42 3.33 1.20
N ASP A 190 -2.38 4.28 1.21
CA ASP A 190 -3.33 4.52 0.11
C ASP A 190 -2.69 5.25 -1.05
N SER A 191 -1.76 6.06 -0.70
CA SER A 191 -1.00 6.85 -1.60
C SER A 191 0.39 6.25 -1.66
N ILE A 192 0.53 5.35 -2.55
CA ILE A 192 1.75 5.37 -3.32
C ILE A 192 1.81 6.65 -4.17
N GLY A 193 0.78 7.46 -4.21
CA GLY A 193 0.80 8.91 -4.46
C GLY A 193 1.61 9.72 -3.43
N GLY A 194 1.88 9.18 -2.25
CA GLY A 194 2.76 9.77 -1.24
C GLY A 194 4.20 9.90 -1.67
N ILE A 195 4.75 8.97 -2.47
CA ILE A 195 6.13 9.11 -2.96
C ILE A 195 6.26 10.36 -3.82
N VAL A 196 5.38 10.53 -4.79
CA VAL A 196 5.42 11.67 -5.72
C VAL A 196 5.14 12.96 -4.98
N GLY A 197 4.14 13.02 -4.09
CA GLY A 197 3.79 14.20 -3.31
C GLY A 197 4.94 14.68 -2.40
N ASP A 198 5.61 13.75 -1.71
CA ASP A 198 6.80 14.05 -0.90
C ASP A 198 7.94 14.61 -1.78
N LEU A 199 8.21 13.97 -2.92
CA LEU A 199 9.24 14.41 -3.85
C LEU A 199 8.92 15.75 -4.52
N GLU A 200 7.66 16.03 -4.86
CA GLU A 200 7.21 17.32 -5.39
C GLU A 200 7.38 18.44 -4.37
N SER A 201 7.13 18.16 -3.10
CA SER A 201 7.38 19.12 -2.02
C SER A 201 8.86 19.52 -1.95
N LEU A 202 9.78 18.57 -2.14
CA LEU A 202 11.22 18.83 -2.24
C LEU A 202 11.57 19.57 -3.53
N ALA A 203 10.90 19.24 -4.64
CA ALA A 203 11.12 19.80 -5.97
C ALA A 203 10.77 21.29 -6.06
N SER A 204 9.96 21.83 -5.14
CA SER A 204 9.56 23.24 -5.11
C SER A 204 10.73 24.23 -5.02
N ASN A 205 11.89 23.80 -4.54
CA ASN A 205 13.08 24.61 -4.36
C ASN A 205 14.22 24.29 -5.36
N THR A 206 13.92 23.56 -6.44
CA THR A 206 14.93 23.10 -7.40
C THR A 206 15.52 24.24 -8.22
N ASN A 207 16.84 24.22 -8.36
CA ASN A 207 17.58 25.15 -9.20
C ASN A 207 17.67 24.58 -10.64
N TYR A 208 17.08 25.30 -11.60
CA TYR A 208 17.07 24.94 -13.03
C TYR A 208 18.22 25.58 -13.83
N GLY A 209 19.24 26.15 -13.17
CA GLY A 209 20.35 26.86 -13.85
C GLY A 209 21.03 26.03 -14.93
N VAL A 210 21.50 26.69 -15.97
CA VAL A 210 22.23 26.09 -17.10
C VAL A 210 23.42 25.27 -16.60
N GLY A 211 23.56 24.05 -17.13
CA GLY A 211 24.58 23.06 -16.74
C GLY A 211 24.23 22.24 -15.52
N GLN A 212 23.09 22.48 -14.87
CA GLN A 212 22.62 21.64 -13.77
C GLN A 212 22.08 20.30 -14.30
N THR A 213 22.37 19.23 -13.57
CA THR A 213 21.71 17.94 -13.77
C THR A 213 20.46 17.91 -12.90
N LEU A 214 19.34 17.56 -13.50
CA LEU A 214 18.04 17.43 -12.85
C LEU A 214 17.51 16.01 -13.00
N VAL A 215 16.69 15.59 -12.04
CA VAL A 215 16.03 14.28 -12.00
C VAL A 215 14.53 14.48 -11.90
N SER A 216 13.77 13.89 -12.80
CA SER A 216 12.31 13.95 -12.80
C SER A 216 11.72 13.10 -11.67
N VAL A 217 10.69 13.60 -10.98
CA VAL A 217 10.00 12.86 -9.91
C VAL A 217 8.72 12.20 -10.37
N ARG A 218 8.24 12.55 -11.57
CA ARG A 218 7.05 11.97 -12.21
C ARG A 218 7.18 11.98 -13.71
N HIS A 219 6.19 11.45 -14.42
CA HIS A 219 6.10 11.62 -15.87
C HIS A 219 5.88 13.09 -16.22
N LEU A 220 6.74 13.65 -17.09
CA LEU A 220 6.65 15.04 -17.51
C LEU A 220 6.51 15.14 -19.02
N PRO A 221 5.50 15.88 -19.52
CA PRO A 221 5.42 16.21 -20.94
C PRO A 221 6.65 16.99 -21.38
N ILE A 222 7.22 16.62 -22.53
CA ILE A 222 8.34 17.31 -23.15
C ILE A 222 7.92 17.90 -24.50
N TYR A 223 8.54 19.02 -24.88
CA TYR A 223 8.08 19.86 -25.98
C TYR A 223 9.21 20.19 -26.95
N LEU A 224 8.85 20.51 -28.21
CA LEU A 224 9.77 20.97 -29.25
C LEU A 224 10.06 22.48 -29.17
N ASP A 225 9.25 23.22 -28.42
CA ASP A 225 9.35 24.67 -28.28
C ASP A 225 9.31 25.13 -26.83
N ALA A 226 9.85 26.33 -26.61
CA ALA A 226 9.95 26.94 -25.28
C ALA A 226 8.61 27.48 -24.74
N GLU A 227 7.56 27.44 -25.53
CA GLU A 227 6.20 27.86 -25.20
C GLU A 227 5.31 26.67 -24.73
N GLY A 228 5.83 25.42 -24.83
CA GLY A 228 5.10 24.21 -24.46
C GLY A 228 3.87 23.93 -25.36
N THR A 229 3.94 24.33 -26.63
CA THR A 229 2.80 24.21 -27.55
C THR A 229 2.88 23.00 -28.47
N LYS A 230 4.10 22.49 -28.73
CA LYS A 230 4.35 21.34 -29.59
C LYS A 230 4.93 20.22 -28.81
N GLU A 231 4.10 19.21 -28.52
CA GLU A 231 4.51 18.02 -27.78
C GLU A 231 5.63 17.27 -28.53
N ALA A 232 6.66 16.86 -27.79
CA ALA A 232 7.76 16.02 -28.25
C ALA A 232 7.66 14.58 -27.71
N GLY A 233 6.95 14.40 -26.59
CA GLY A 233 6.82 13.11 -25.95
C GLY A 233 6.69 13.22 -24.43
N LEU A 234 7.23 12.22 -23.72
CA LEU A 234 7.14 12.08 -22.28
C LEU A 234 8.51 11.73 -21.69
N LEU A 235 8.94 12.46 -20.68
CA LEU A 235 10.09 12.10 -19.82
C LEU A 235 9.59 11.22 -18.68
N ASN A 236 10.26 10.11 -18.44
CA ASN A 236 9.88 9.17 -17.38
C ASN A 236 10.41 9.60 -16.00
N PRO A 237 9.80 9.15 -14.89
CA PRO A 237 10.30 9.38 -13.54
C PRO A 237 11.73 8.86 -13.33
N ALA A 238 12.43 9.42 -12.34
CA ALA A 238 13.81 9.13 -12.01
C ALA A 238 14.79 9.18 -13.21
N SER A 239 14.51 10.06 -14.18
CA SER A 239 15.37 10.28 -15.35
C SER A 239 16.24 11.49 -15.16
N SER A 240 17.56 11.33 -15.34
CA SER A 240 18.54 12.42 -15.25
C SER A 240 18.66 13.14 -16.59
N VAL A 241 18.63 14.46 -16.53
CA VAL A 241 18.74 15.34 -17.71
C VAL A 241 19.64 16.55 -17.39
N THR A 242 20.25 17.14 -18.41
CA THR A 242 21.10 18.33 -18.27
C THR A 242 20.38 19.56 -18.81
N VAL A 243 20.35 20.64 -18.04
CA VAL A 243 19.76 21.91 -18.46
C VAL A 243 20.72 22.62 -19.42
N LEU A 244 20.25 22.92 -20.63
CA LEU A 244 21.02 23.65 -21.67
C LEU A 244 20.68 25.13 -21.68
N ASN A 245 19.40 25.48 -21.45
CA ASN A 245 18.92 26.84 -21.54
C ASN A 245 17.64 27.04 -20.73
N GLU A 246 17.28 28.28 -20.45
CA GLU A 246 16.04 28.61 -19.73
C GLU A 246 15.27 29.70 -20.48
N LYS A 247 13.93 29.56 -20.52
CA LYS A 247 13.03 30.57 -21.05
C LYS A 247 11.69 30.57 -20.33
N GLY A 248 11.45 31.57 -19.53
CA GLY A 248 10.22 31.69 -18.75
C GLY A 248 10.00 30.52 -17.80
N GLU A 249 8.88 29.83 -17.96
CA GLU A 249 8.51 28.65 -17.17
C GLU A 249 9.11 27.33 -17.70
N PHE A 250 9.87 27.37 -18.80
CA PHE A 250 10.45 26.19 -19.43
C PHE A 250 11.96 26.19 -19.37
N ALA A 251 12.54 25.00 -19.35
CA ALA A 251 13.97 24.76 -19.50
C ALA A 251 14.21 23.85 -20.71
N GLU A 252 15.21 24.18 -21.53
CA GLU A 252 15.72 23.28 -22.57
C GLU A 252 16.63 22.27 -21.89
N ILE A 253 16.35 21.00 -22.09
CA ILE A 253 17.09 19.88 -21.49
C ILE A 253 17.69 18.99 -22.56
N GLU A 254 18.84 18.40 -22.23
CA GLU A 254 19.44 17.31 -23.00
C GLU A 254 19.21 15.98 -22.30
N ILE A 255 18.69 15.02 -23.05
CA ILE A 255 18.43 13.66 -22.63
C ILE A 255 19.45 12.77 -23.35
N ASP A 256 20.43 12.28 -22.61
CA ASP A 256 21.41 11.32 -23.11
C ASP A 256 20.94 9.89 -22.89
N GLY A 257 21.27 9.00 -23.85
CA GLY A 257 20.94 7.60 -23.70
C GLY A 257 21.19 6.77 -24.95
N TRP A 258 20.53 5.63 -25.00
CA TRP A 258 20.61 4.67 -26.09
C TRP A 258 19.22 4.36 -26.63
N ARG A 259 19.09 4.16 -27.92
CA ARG A 259 17.85 3.66 -28.54
C ARG A 259 18.13 2.47 -29.46
N LYS A 260 17.14 1.60 -29.60
CA LYS A 260 17.20 0.53 -30.61
C LYS A 260 17.17 1.15 -32.01
N ALA A 261 18.18 0.88 -32.82
CA ALA A 261 18.29 1.41 -34.17
C ALA A 261 17.36 0.71 -35.19
N LYS A 262 16.58 -0.29 -34.72
CA LYS A 262 15.57 -1.00 -35.50
C LYS A 262 14.17 -0.69 -34.98
N GLY A 263 13.24 -0.48 -35.89
CA GLY A 263 11.88 -0.07 -35.57
C GLY A 263 11.76 1.46 -35.51
N PHE A 264 10.93 1.99 -34.61
CA PHE A 264 10.67 3.43 -34.58
C PHE A 264 11.68 4.24 -33.77
N GLY A 265 12.58 3.60 -33.00
CA GLY A 265 13.60 4.27 -32.18
C GLY A 265 13.06 5.36 -31.24
N ARG A 266 11.80 5.25 -30.81
CA ARG A 266 11.09 6.32 -30.07
C ARG A 266 11.43 6.36 -28.59
N VAL A 267 11.88 5.24 -28.02
CA VAL A 267 12.22 5.14 -26.60
C VAL A 267 13.72 5.31 -26.43
N ILE A 268 14.11 6.29 -25.64
CA ILE A 268 15.49 6.48 -25.20
C ILE A 268 15.63 5.70 -23.89
N GLN A 269 16.60 4.78 -23.89
CA GLN A 269 16.97 3.96 -22.73
C GLN A 269 18.20 4.58 -22.06
N GLU A 270 18.37 4.37 -20.77
CA GLU A 270 19.46 4.96 -20.00
C GLU A 270 20.81 4.37 -20.40
N ASP A 271 20.89 3.03 -20.50
CA ASP A 271 22.13 2.31 -20.76
C ASP A 271 22.00 1.35 -21.95
N PHE A 272 23.16 1.06 -22.58
CA PHE A 272 23.25 0.09 -23.67
C PHE A 272 22.82 -1.30 -23.24
N GLY A 273 21.93 -1.92 -24.00
CA GLY A 273 21.43 -3.28 -23.76
C GLY A 273 20.41 -3.40 -22.62
N LYS A 274 20.11 -2.31 -21.89
CA LYS A 274 19.18 -2.30 -20.76
C LYS A 274 17.87 -1.58 -21.11
N ASN A 275 16.74 -2.22 -20.85
CA ASN A 275 15.42 -1.64 -21.14
C ASN A 275 14.96 -0.74 -19.96
N ILE A 276 15.73 0.31 -19.67
CA ILE A 276 15.43 1.30 -18.63
C ILE A 276 15.06 2.61 -19.33
N ALA A 277 13.77 2.83 -19.51
CA ALA A 277 13.27 3.97 -20.28
C ALA A 277 13.52 5.32 -19.57
N VAL A 278 14.16 6.24 -20.27
CA VAL A 278 14.36 7.64 -19.86
C VAL A 278 13.27 8.52 -20.44
N ALA A 279 13.01 8.40 -21.73
CA ALA A 279 11.98 9.19 -22.42
C ALA A 279 11.35 8.40 -23.57
N SER A 280 10.11 8.74 -23.87
CA SER A 280 9.38 8.24 -25.05
C SER A 280 9.02 9.41 -25.96
N LEU A 281 9.61 9.47 -27.15
CA LEU A 281 9.38 10.52 -28.12
C LEU A 281 8.21 10.19 -29.04
N ILE A 282 7.49 11.21 -29.51
CA ILE A 282 6.59 11.05 -30.65
C ILE A 282 7.42 10.79 -31.92
N LYS A 283 6.79 10.24 -32.96
CA LYS A 283 7.48 9.86 -34.20
C LYS A 283 8.21 11.02 -34.84
N GLU A 284 7.55 12.16 -34.89
CA GLU A 284 8.08 13.41 -35.50
C GLU A 284 9.34 13.87 -34.79
N ALA A 285 9.33 13.91 -33.46
CA ALA A 285 10.49 14.27 -32.64
C ALA A 285 11.63 13.25 -32.77
N SER A 286 11.32 11.94 -32.77
CA SER A 286 12.33 10.89 -32.83
C SER A 286 13.10 10.82 -34.18
N THR A 287 12.53 11.36 -35.23
CA THR A 287 13.12 11.36 -36.58
C THR A 287 13.71 12.70 -37.00
N ASP A 288 13.49 13.77 -36.22
CA ASP A 288 14.07 15.10 -36.51
C ASP A 288 15.52 15.17 -36.00
N SER A 289 16.46 15.39 -36.93
CA SER A 289 17.89 15.52 -36.62
C SER A 289 18.24 16.80 -35.84
N ASN A 290 17.35 17.78 -35.76
CA ASN A 290 17.52 18.96 -34.90
C ASN A 290 17.15 18.65 -33.44
N VAL A 291 16.33 17.64 -33.23
CA VAL A 291 15.89 17.19 -31.90
C VAL A 291 16.78 16.08 -31.39
N VAL A 292 17.02 15.03 -32.19
CA VAL A 292 17.80 13.86 -31.81
C VAL A 292 19.08 13.76 -32.62
N THR A 293 20.21 13.88 -31.94
CA THR A 293 21.53 13.65 -32.54
C THR A 293 21.94 12.21 -32.26
N ALA A 294 22.18 11.45 -33.34
CA ALA A 294 22.69 10.08 -33.28
C ALA A 294 24.21 10.03 -33.23
N GLY A 295 24.77 9.12 -32.43
CA GLY A 295 26.20 8.95 -32.26
C GLY A 295 26.68 7.52 -32.53
N GLU A 296 27.43 6.95 -31.60
CA GLU A 296 27.98 5.61 -31.70
C GLU A 296 26.90 4.52 -31.83
N GLN A 297 27.17 3.51 -32.67
CA GLN A 297 26.32 2.33 -32.80
C GLN A 297 27.02 1.10 -32.26
N LYS A 298 26.27 0.28 -31.52
CA LYS A 298 26.69 -1.01 -30.97
C LYS A 298 25.65 -2.08 -31.23
N VAL A 299 26.08 -3.32 -31.39
CA VAL A 299 25.16 -4.45 -31.50
C VAL A 299 25.14 -5.18 -30.15
N ASP A 300 23.96 -5.39 -29.62
CA ASP A 300 23.76 -6.18 -28.42
C ASP A 300 23.97 -7.67 -28.76
N GLU A 301 24.95 -8.28 -28.13
CA GLU A 301 25.36 -9.66 -28.41
C GLU A 301 24.27 -10.70 -28.04
N LEU A 302 23.45 -10.40 -27.04
CA LEU A 302 22.38 -11.31 -26.60
C LEU A 302 21.20 -11.34 -27.54
N THR A 303 20.81 -10.18 -28.07
CA THR A 303 19.61 -10.05 -28.92
C THR A 303 19.92 -9.92 -30.41
N GLY A 304 21.17 -9.61 -30.76
CA GLY A 304 21.59 -9.26 -32.12
C GLY A 304 21.00 -7.94 -32.62
N LEU A 305 20.39 -7.12 -31.75
CA LEU A 305 19.78 -5.84 -32.12
C LEU A 305 20.81 -4.71 -32.12
N PRO A 306 20.83 -3.88 -33.18
CA PRO A 306 21.65 -2.69 -33.19
C PRO A 306 21.04 -1.61 -32.30
N TRP A 307 21.88 -0.95 -31.53
CA TRP A 307 21.56 0.21 -30.72
C TRP A 307 22.42 1.40 -31.16
N GLU A 308 21.90 2.59 -31.02
CA GLU A 308 22.65 3.82 -31.23
C GLU A 308 22.57 4.73 -30.01
N LYS A 309 23.70 5.33 -29.65
CA LYS A 309 23.77 6.37 -28.64
C LYS A 309 23.10 7.62 -29.19
N VAL A 310 22.29 8.29 -28.38
CA VAL A 310 21.56 9.50 -28.81
C VAL A 310 21.60 10.58 -27.73
N ALA A 311 21.55 11.81 -28.16
CA ALA A 311 21.28 12.99 -27.33
C ALA A 311 20.05 13.70 -27.91
N ALA A 312 19.01 13.89 -27.11
CA ALA A 312 17.78 14.58 -27.51
C ALA A 312 17.67 15.94 -26.80
N LYS A 313 17.41 17.02 -27.55
CA LYS A 313 17.20 18.36 -27.01
C LYS A 313 15.72 18.72 -27.10
N VAL A 314 15.12 18.95 -25.95
CA VAL A 314 13.68 19.21 -25.82
C VAL A 314 13.43 20.19 -24.67
N TRP A 315 12.23 20.75 -24.62
CA TRP A 315 11.81 21.66 -23.56
C TRP A 315 10.93 20.93 -22.55
N VAL A 316 11.09 21.28 -21.27
CA VAL A 316 10.26 20.78 -20.18
C VAL A 316 9.84 21.95 -19.29
N LYS A 317 8.65 21.88 -18.69
CA LYS A 317 8.22 22.86 -17.71
C LYS A 317 9.06 22.74 -16.44
N LYS A 318 9.42 23.88 -15.83
CA LYS A 318 10.23 23.92 -14.60
C LYS A 318 9.40 23.53 -13.38
N GLU A 319 9.03 22.25 -13.28
CA GLU A 319 8.27 21.65 -12.19
C GLU A 319 8.68 20.20 -11.99
N SER A 320 8.45 19.65 -10.78
CA SER A 320 8.58 18.24 -10.45
C SER A 320 9.94 17.62 -10.82
N MET A 321 11.03 18.34 -10.55
CA MET A 321 12.41 17.87 -10.72
C MET A 321 13.24 18.16 -9.46
N LEU A 322 14.28 17.39 -9.23
CA LEU A 322 15.26 17.51 -8.14
C LEU A 322 16.67 17.68 -8.69
N ASN A 323 17.56 18.30 -7.90
CA ASN A 323 19.00 18.35 -8.21
C ASN A 323 19.77 17.12 -7.73
N ASP A 324 19.15 16.24 -6.95
CA ASP A 324 19.75 15.04 -6.38
C ASP A 324 18.79 13.85 -6.52
N ILE A 325 19.32 12.70 -6.93
CA ILE A 325 18.55 11.46 -7.09
C ILE A 325 18.37 10.70 -5.77
N THR A 326 19.16 11.01 -4.75
CA THR A 326 19.15 10.28 -3.47
C THR A 326 17.76 10.22 -2.83
N PRO A 327 17.00 11.33 -2.69
CA PRO A 327 15.65 11.28 -2.13
C PRO A 327 14.68 10.40 -2.96
N VAL A 328 14.88 10.33 -4.29
CA VAL A 328 14.09 9.49 -5.17
C VAL A 328 14.32 8.01 -4.83
N TRP A 329 15.59 7.61 -4.69
CA TRP A 329 15.94 6.22 -4.33
C TRP A 329 15.50 5.84 -2.92
N GLU A 330 15.66 6.73 -1.95
CA GLU A 330 15.21 6.50 -0.57
C GLU A 330 13.70 6.25 -0.51
N LYS A 331 12.92 7.10 -1.15
CA LYS A 331 11.45 6.97 -1.19
C LYS A 331 10.98 5.75 -1.99
N SER A 332 11.62 5.48 -3.12
CA SER A 332 11.30 4.28 -3.92
C SER A 332 11.62 2.99 -3.18
N LYS A 333 12.73 2.94 -2.45
CA LYS A 333 13.11 1.83 -1.59
C LYS A 333 12.11 1.62 -0.46
N GLU A 334 11.76 2.69 0.27
CA GLU A 334 10.77 2.66 1.34
C GLU A 334 9.44 2.09 0.83
N ALA A 335 8.99 2.57 -0.33
CA ALA A 335 7.75 2.11 -0.95
C ALA A 335 7.83 0.64 -1.39
N TYR A 336 8.94 0.22 -1.99
CA TYR A 336 9.16 -1.18 -2.34
C TYR A 336 9.09 -2.07 -1.09
N GLN A 337 9.81 -1.69 -0.04
CA GLN A 337 9.82 -2.43 1.22
C GLN A 337 8.45 -2.48 1.90
N THR A 338 7.73 -1.37 1.90
CA THR A 338 6.43 -1.28 2.58
C THR A 338 5.34 -2.05 1.83
N ASN A 339 5.32 -1.98 0.50
CA ASN A 339 4.21 -2.53 -0.29
C ASN A 339 4.46 -3.97 -0.76
N CYS A 340 5.69 -4.34 -1.08
CA CYS A 340 5.98 -5.67 -1.62
C CYS A 340 6.28 -6.73 -0.54
N SER A 341 6.65 -6.31 0.68
CA SER A 341 6.88 -7.23 1.82
C SER A 341 5.59 -7.76 2.47
N VAL A 342 4.44 -7.22 2.07
CA VAL A 342 3.14 -7.50 2.69
C VAL A 342 2.69 -8.96 2.52
N CYS A 343 2.96 -9.56 1.36
CA CYS A 343 2.43 -10.89 1.02
C CYS A 343 3.45 -12.02 1.21
N HIS A 344 4.72 -11.71 1.02
CA HIS A 344 5.85 -12.66 1.20
C HIS A 344 7.14 -11.86 1.39
N THR A 345 8.23 -12.54 1.74
CA THR A 345 9.56 -11.91 1.73
C THR A 345 9.83 -11.40 0.32
N GLN A 346 9.96 -10.08 0.19
CA GLN A 346 10.27 -9.45 -1.09
C GLN A 346 11.63 -9.92 -1.61
N PRO A 347 11.82 -10.07 -2.92
CA PRO A 347 13.13 -10.30 -3.49
C PRO A 347 14.10 -9.17 -3.14
N ASP A 348 15.38 -9.47 -2.93
CA ASP A 348 16.43 -8.46 -2.88
C ASP A 348 16.51 -7.72 -4.22
N GLU A 349 16.88 -6.45 -4.22
CA GLU A 349 16.97 -5.64 -5.43
C GLU A 349 17.95 -6.24 -6.46
N ALA A 350 19.02 -6.87 -5.98
CA ALA A 350 20.01 -7.57 -6.80
C ALA A 350 19.62 -9.01 -7.17
N HIS A 351 18.39 -9.46 -6.86
CA HIS A 351 17.95 -10.83 -7.17
C HIS A 351 17.79 -11.08 -8.67
N PHE A 352 17.36 -10.08 -9.43
CA PHE A 352 17.18 -10.15 -10.88
C PHE A 352 18.07 -9.12 -11.59
N ASP A 353 18.34 -9.34 -12.89
CA ASP A 353 18.93 -8.32 -13.77
C ASP A 353 17.92 -7.23 -14.15
N ALA A 354 18.42 -6.10 -14.67
CA ALA A 354 17.59 -4.94 -15.00
C ALA A 354 16.50 -5.23 -16.06
N ASN A 355 16.74 -6.17 -16.97
CA ASN A 355 15.78 -6.52 -18.02
C ASN A 355 14.73 -7.54 -17.56
N THR A 356 15.02 -8.31 -16.52
CA THR A 356 14.07 -9.26 -15.91
C THR A 356 13.10 -8.57 -14.96
N TRP A 357 13.52 -7.52 -14.26
CA TRP A 357 12.68 -6.81 -13.29
C TRP A 357 11.31 -6.37 -13.82
N PRO A 358 11.16 -5.80 -15.05
CA PRO A 358 9.83 -5.36 -15.52
C PRO A 358 8.79 -6.48 -15.52
N GLY A 359 9.13 -7.67 -16.01
CA GLY A 359 8.20 -8.79 -16.04
C GLY A 359 7.85 -9.33 -14.65
N MET A 360 8.81 -9.33 -13.73
CA MET A 360 8.59 -9.75 -12.34
C MET A 360 7.75 -8.72 -11.57
N PHE A 361 8.02 -7.44 -11.78
CA PHE A 361 7.29 -6.33 -11.17
C PHE A 361 5.83 -6.28 -11.64
N ASP A 362 5.60 -6.38 -12.96
CA ASP A 362 4.26 -6.44 -13.56
C ASP A 362 3.39 -7.55 -12.95
N GLY A 363 3.99 -8.72 -12.69
CA GLY A 363 3.30 -9.82 -12.04
C GLY A 363 2.83 -9.52 -10.61
N MET A 364 3.48 -8.58 -9.93
CA MET A 364 3.15 -8.15 -8.57
C MET A 364 2.17 -6.97 -8.53
N LEU A 365 2.12 -6.14 -9.58
CA LEU A 365 1.25 -4.95 -9.64
C LEU A 365 -0.24 -5.28 -9.49
N ALA A 366 -0.67 -6.45 -9.91
CA ALA A 366 -2.06 -6.89 -9.76
C ALA A 366 -2.54 -6.99 -8.28
N PHE A 367 -1.61 -6.96 -7.32
CA PHE A 367 -1.88 -7.13 -5.89
C PHE A 367 -1.64 -5.86 -5.07
N VAL A 368 -1.18 -4.78 -5.70
CA VAL A 368 -0.93 -3.48 -5.06
C VAL A 368 -1.66 -2.39 -5.84
N ASN A 369 -2.09 -1.37 -5.14
CA ASN A 369 -2.73 -0.21 -5.77
C ASN A 369 -1.70 0.93 -5.84
N LEU A 370 -0.98 1.02 -6.97
CA LEU A 370 0.03 2.04 -7.25
C LEU A 370 -0.48 3.00 -8.30
N ASP A 371 -0.17 4.29 -8.17
CA ASP A 371 -0.30 5.20 -9.30
C ASP A 371 0.86 5.00 -10.31
N THR A 372 0.64 5.40 -11.54
CA THR A 372 1.58 5.17 -12.65
C THR A 372 2.98 5.77 -12.43
N ASP A 373 3.07 6.91 -11.74
CA ASP A 373 4.36 7.55 -11.44
C ASP A 373 5.12 6.77 -10.38
N SER A 374 4.43 6.30 -9.34
CA SER A 374 5.00 5.47 -8.28
C SER A 374 5.43 4.10 -8.78
N GLU A 375 4.66 3.47 -9.67
CA GLU A 375 5.06 2.23 -10.37
C GLU A 375 6.37 2.43 -11.11
N ALA A 376 6.47 3.51 -11.89
CA ALA A 376 7.66 3.81 -12.66
C ALA A 376 8.89 4.12 -11.80
N LEU A 377 8.71 4.83 -10.67
CA LEU A 377 9.76 5.13 -9.69
C LEU A 377 10.31 3.85 -9.04
N ILE A 378 9.43 2.98 -8.55
CA ILE A 378 9.83 1.72 -7.91
C ILE A 378 10.50 0.78 -8.92
N LEU A 379 9.91 0.63 -10.11
CA LEU A 379 10.50 -0.22 -11.15
C LEU A 379 11.91 0.27 -11.53
N LYS A 380 12.08 1.56 -11.71
CA LYS A 380 13.39 2.12 -12.07
C LYS A 380 14.40 1.99 -10.93
N TYR A 381 13.96 2.14 -9.68
CA TYR A 381 14.79 1.84 -8.51
C TYR A 381 15.29 0.38 -8.54
N LEU A 382 14.41 -0.58 -8.75
CA LEU A 382 14.75 -2.00 -8.81
C LEU A 382 15.71 -2.30 -9.97
N GLN A 383 15.47 -1.71 -11.14
CA GLN A 383 16.34 -1.86 -12.30
C GLN A 383 17.75 -1.27 -12.05
N LYS A 384 17.84 -0.13 -11.38
CA LYS A 384 19.13 0.54 -11.09
C LYS A 384 19.91 -0.07 -9.91
N HIS A 385 19.25 -0.94 -9.12
CA HIS A 385 19.87 -1.70 -8.03
C HIS A 385 19.91 -3.22 -8.31
N SER A 386 19.67 -3.62 -9.56
CA SER A 386 19.66 -5.00 -10.02
C SER A 386 21.06 -5.65 -10.00
N SER A 387 21.12 -6.99 -10.14
CA SER A 387 22.36 -7.75 -10.08
C SER A 387 23.44 -7.26 -11.05
N ASP A 388 23.04 -6.87 -12.26
CA ASP A 388 23.95 -6.42 -13.31
C ASP A 388 24.36 -4.92 -13.20
N TYR A 389 23.88 -4.22 -12.16
CA TYR A 389 24.42 -2.94 -11.69
C TYR A 389 25.25 -3.11 -10.42
N ALA A 390 24.90 -4.03 -9.53
CA ALA A 390 25.66 -4.32 -8.31
C ALA A 390 27.07 -4.86 -8.63
N GLU A 391 27.22 -5.65 -9.70
CA GLU A 391 28.52 -6.19 -10.15
C GLU A 391 29.46 -5.13 -10.76
N GLY A 392 28.96 -3.95 -11.13
CA GLY A 392 29.75 -2.87 -11.75
C GLY A 392 30.46 -1.93 -10.78
N HIS A 393 30.35 -2.14 -9.48
CA HIS A 393 30.97 -1.33 -8.42
C HIS A 393 32.16 -2.05 -7.73
N HIS A 394 32.89 -2.90 -8.44
CA HIS A 394 34.16 -3.47 -8.00
C HIS A 394 35.36 -2.85 -8.70
#